data_b61be4aeaebeabdae21e0267f138beb0
#
_entry.id   b61be4aeaebeabdae21e0267f138beb0
#
_cell.length_a   1.000
_cell.length_b   1.000
_cell.length_c   1.000
_cell.angle_alpha   90.00
_cell.angle_beta   90.00
_cell.angle_gamma   90.00
#
_symmetry.space_group_name_H-M   'P 1'
#
loop_
_entity.id
_entity.type
_entity.pdbx_description
1 polymer ?
#
loop_
_entity_poly.entity_id
_entity_poly.type
_entity_poly.pdbx_seq_one_letter_code
_entity_poly.pdbx_strand_id
1 'polypeptide(L)'
;MAAVTAAKATNTAQQAGTAQEEVLPLIDEPLKISPKDARALSRQFFDRLAVLDEGTHDYQYARNTLIEMNLSLVRYAAARFRSRDQDEMEDIVQVGTIGLIKAIDRFELTREVEFTSFAVPYIVGEIKRFFRDTSWAVHVPRRLQEARIELAKATEELRTRLGRTPTTRELAALMSLSEEEVIEARKASNGYNSSSLDAALTADDGADGDTVLADFIGEDDPSLELVDDFQSLAPLIAELDERQRRIIHMRFVEERTQAQIGEELGISQMHVSRLITRIIKRLRTGLLDPAVA
;
A
#
# COMPACT_ATOMS: atom_id res chain seq x y z
N MET A 1 -101.69 2.09 19.43
CA MET A 1 -100.83 0.93 19.68
C MET A 1 -99.51 1.18 18.93
N ALA A 2 -98.65 1.52 19.70
CA ALA A 2 -97.48 2.30 19.52
C ALA A 2 -96.26 1.34 19.48
N ALA A 3 -95.18 1.90 18.84
CA ALA A 3 -93.80 1.62 19.07
C ALA A 3 -93.31 0.23 18.67
N VAL A 4 -92.56 0.16 17.63
CA VAL A 4 -91.23 -0.41 17.52
C VAL A 4 -90.63 0.04 16.15
N THR A 5 -89.91 1.16 16.16
CA THR A 5 -89.03 1.56 15.00
C THR A 5 -87.97 2.46 15.59
N ALA A 6 -86.81 1.90 15.90
CA ALA A 6 -85.53 2.63 16.00
C ALA A 6 -84.51 1.73 16.66
N ALA A 7 -83.63 1.10 15.89
CA ALA A 7 -82.28 0.71 16.28
C ALA A 7 -81.64 -0.11 15.15
N LYS A 8 -81.31 0.58 14.06
CA LYS A 8 -80.41 0.00 13.06
C LYS A 8 -79.67 1.13 12.32
N ALA A 9 -78.78 1.80 12.98
CA ALA A 9 -77.77 2.66 12.38
C ALA A 9 -76.81 3.10 13.48
N THR A 10 -75.81 2.31 13.79
CA THR A 10 -74.53 2.73 14.43
C THR A 10 -73.71 1.47 14.74
N ASN A 11 -73.11 0.92 13.70
CA ASN A 11 -72.01 0.02 13.94
C ASN A 11 -71.20 -0.17 12.63
N THR A 12 -70.71 0.96 12.06
CA THR A 12 -69.77 0.92 10.92
C THR A 12 -68.77 2.04 11.07
N ALA A 13 -68.11 2.15 12.19
CA ALA A 13 -67.01 3.09 12.40
C ALA A 13 -66.16 2.69 13.60
N GLN A 14 -65.56 1.46 13.57
CA GLN A 14 -64.56 1.08 14.52
C GLN A 14 -63.81 -0.16 14.04
N GLN A 15 -63.23 -0.06 12.86
CA GLN A 15 -62.15 -0.90 12.35
C GLN A 15 -61.15 -0.04 11.57
N ALA A 16 -60.73 1.05 12.16
CA ALA A 16 -59.46 1.68 11.81
C ALA A 16 -58.41 1.00 12.71
N GLY A 17 -57.57 0.21 12.10
CA GLY A 17 -56.59 -0.62 12.80
C GLY A 17 -55.74 0.21 13.75
N THR A 18 -55.73 -0.16 14.98
CA THR A 18 -54.62 0.05 15.90
C THR A 18 -53.42 -0.62 15.28
N ALA A 19 -52.59 0.13 14.57
CA ALA A 19 -51.18 -0.20 14.37
C ALA A 19 -50.65 -0.32 15.83
N GLN A 20 -50.48 -1.52 16.31
CA GLN A 20 -49.75 -1.77 17.54
C GLN A 20 -48.37 -1.11 17.29
N GLU A 21 -48.08 -0.08 18.08
CA GLU A 21 -46.72 0.40 18.27
C GLU A 21 -45.95 -0.77 18.84
N GLU A 22 -45.41 -1.61 17.99
CA GLU A 22 -44.46 -2.66 18.39
C GLU A 22 -43.22 -1.95 18.90
N VAL A 23 -43.17 -1.82 20.24
CA VAL A 23 -42.05 -1.23 20.95
C VAL A 23 -40.81 -2.07 20.62
N LEU A 24 -39.75 -1.41 20.12
CA LEU A 24 -38.47 -2.08 19.85
C LEU A 24 -38.06 -2.85 21.12
N PRO A 25 -37.66 -4.13 20.98
CA PRO A 25 -37.16 -4.87 22.12
C PRO A 25 -35.87 -4.22 22.62
N LEU A 26 -35.84 -3.89 23.91
CA LEU A 26 -34.64 -3.42 24.57
C LEU A 26 -33.68 -4.61 24.71
N ILE A 27 -32.52 -4.50 24.08
CA ILE A 27 -31.49 -5.53 24.10
C ILE A 27 -30.29 -5.00 24.88
N ASP A 28 -30.08 -5.53 26.10
CA ASP A 28 -29.02 -5.07 26.99
C ASP A 28 -27.63 -5.50 26.50
N GLU A 29 -27.49 -6.65 25.82
CA GLU A 29 -26.20 -7.18 25.35
C GLU A 29 -26.28 -7.70 23.90
N PRO A 30 -26.33 -6.81 22.89
CA PRO A 30 -26.47 -7.21 21.49
C PRO A 30 -25.32 -8.09 20.98
N LEU A 31 -24.12 -7.91 21.55
CA LEU A 31 -22.91 -8.67 21.18
C LEU A 31 -22.97 -10.16 21.58
N LYS A 32 -23.81 -10.53 22.53
CA LYS A 32 -23.95 -11.92 23.04
C LYS A 32 -25.05 -12.70 22.34
N ILE A 33 -25.79 -12.09 21.43
CA ILE A 33 -26.90 -12.74 20.71
C ILE A 33 -26.31 -13.80 19.76
N SER A 34 -26.95 -14.98 19.74
CA SER A 34 -26.54 -16.04 18.81
C SER A 34 -26.77 -15.61 17.36
N PRO A 35 -25.94 -16.06 16.39
CA PRO A 35 -26.14 -15.72 14.97
C PRO A 35 -27.51 -16.10 14.42
N LYS A 36 -28.17 -17.10 15.01
CA LYS A 36 -29.52 -17.54 14.62
C LYS A 36 -30.57 -16.54 15.08
N ASP A 37 -30.49 -16.11 16.35
CA ASP A 37 -31.40 -15.15 16.92
C ASP A 37 -31.20 -13.75 16.35
N ALA A 38 -29.94 -13.35 16.11
CA ALA A 38 -29.59 -12.11 15.43
C ALA A 38 -30.25 -12.00 14.04
N ARG A 39 -30.34 -13.12 13.31
CA ARG A 39 -30.99 -13.16 12.00
C ARG A 39 -32.51 -12.90 12.09
N ALA A 40 -33.17 -13.51 13.07
CA ALA A 40 -34.60 -13.33 13.28
C ALA A 40 -34.94 -11.92 13.78
N LEU A 41 -34.15 -11.40 14.73
CA LEU A 41 -34.32 -10.06 15.28
C LEU A 41 -33.99 -8.96 14.25
N SER A 42 -32.95 -9.16 13.42
CA SER A 42 -32.57 -8.17 12.41
C SER A 42 -33.75 -7.78 11.51
N ARG A 43 -34.63 -8.70 11.17
CA ARG A 43 -35.80 -8.40 10.34
C ARG A 43 -36.74 -7.41 11.04
N GLN A 44 -37.04 -7.62 12.33
CA GLN A 44 -37.89 -6.72 13.11
C GLN A 44 -37.27 -5.32 13.23
N PHE A 45 -35.95 -5.26 13.46
CA PHE A 45 -35.24 -3.98 13.53
C PHE A 45 -35.23 -3.23 12.19
N PHE A 46 -35.09 -3.94 11.06
CA PHE A 46 -35.20 -3.32 9.73
C PHE A 46 -36.61 -2.83 9.43
N ASP A 47 -37.67 -3.59 9.80
CA ASP A 47 -39.06 -3.15 9.65
C ASP A 47 -39.31 -1.84 10.41
N ARG A 48 -38.71 -1.70 11.61
CA ARG A 48 -38.85 -0.45 12.41
C ARG A 48 -38.00 0.69 11.85
N LEU A 49 -36.74 0.41 11.41
CA LEU A 49 -35.89 1.43 10.79
C LEU A 49 -36.54 2.08 9.57
N ALA A 50 -37.32 1.32 8.82
CA ALA A 50 -38.04 1.83 7.65
C ALA A 50 -39.15 2.85 7.98
N VAL A 51 -39.63 2.87 9.23
CA VAL A 51 -40.76 3.73 9.70
C VAL A 51 -40.27 4.88 10.58
N LEU A 52 -39.09 4.73 11.21
CA LEU A 52 -38.53 5.74 12.11
C LEU A 52 -37.87 6.88 11.34
N ASP A 53 -38.05 8.10 11.84
CA ASP A 53 -37.39 9.27 11.28
C ASP A 53 -35.87 9.26 11.58
N GLU A 54 -35.06 9.50 10.56
CA GLU A 54 -33.62 9.62 10.71
C GLU A 54 -33.24 10.73 11.72
N GLY A 55 -32.28 10.41 12.61
CA GLY A 55 -31.84 11.34 13.65
C GLY A 55 -32.56 11.25 14.99
N THR A 56 -33.65 10.48 15.09
CA THR A 56 -34.31 10.22 16.37
C THR A 56 -33.48 9.25 17.23
N HIS A 57 -33.67 9.30 18.53
CA HIS A 57 -33.03 8.38 19.49
C HIS A 57 -33.35 6.92 19.15
N ASP A 58 -34.61 6.63 18.80
CA ASP A 58 -35.08 5.28 18.49
C ASP A 58 -34.48 4.76 17.18
N TYR A 59 -34.32 5.63 16.18
CA TYR A 59 -33.61 5.29 14.96
C TYR A 59 -32.14 4.94 15.23
N GLN A 60 -31.45 5.75 16.03
CA GLN A 60 -30.05 5.50 16.40
C GLN A 60 -29.91 4.23 17.22
N TYR A 61 -30.83 3.98 18.16
CA TYR A 61 -30.85 2.75 18.94
C TYR A 61 -31.02 1.52 18.03
N ALA A 62 -32.01 1.54 17.15
CA ALA A 62 -32.28 0.43 16.24
C ALA A 62 -31.09 0.14 15.33
N ARG A 63 -30.49 1.20 14.75
CA ARG A 63 -29.33 1.10 13.88
C ARG A 63 -28.10 0.55 14.60
N ASN A 64 -27.77 1.07 15.78
CA ASN A 64 -26.64 0.62 16.56
C ASN A 64 -26.81 -0.83 17.01
N THR A 65 -28.01 -1.20 17.48
CA THR A 65 -28.32 -2.58 17.86
C THR A 65 -28.16 -3.54 16.68
N LEU A 66 -28.58 -3.17 15.48
CA LEU A 66 -28.36 -3.96 14.27
C LEU A 66 -26.88 -4.15 13.95
N ILE A 67 -26.07 -3.11 14.10
CA ILE A 67 -24.62 -3.20 13.89
C ILE A 67 -24.01 -4.19 14.89
N GLU A 68 -24.27 -4.01 16.16
CA GLU A 68 -23.70 -4.81 17.23
C GLU A 68 -24.10 -6.29 17.16
N MET A 69 -25.37 -6.59 16.90
CA MET A 69 -25.85 -7.97 16.73
C MET A 69 -25.17 -8.70 15.58
N ASN A 70 -24.80 -7.97 14.51
CA ASN A 70 -24.24 -8.54 13.31
C ASN A 70 -22.69 -8.46 13.23
N LEU A 71 -22.00 -8.01 14.30
CA LEU A 71 -20.53 -8.00 14.35
C LEU A 71 -19.91 -9.39 14.23
N SER A 72 -20.62 -10.43 14.66
CA SER A 72 -20.20 -11.82 14.45
C SER A 72 -20.04 -12.17 12.98
N LEU A 73 -20.85 -11.59 12.09
CA LEU A 73 -20.77 -11.77 10.65
C LEU A 73 -19.48 -11.12 10.07
N VAL A 74 -19.10 -9.96 10.61
CA VAL A 74 -17.85 -9.29 10.25
C VAL A 74 -16.65 -10.15 10.62
N ARG A 75 -16.61 -10.65 11.87
CA ARG A 75 -15.53 -11.53 12.34
C ARG A 75 -15.44 -12.81 11.50
N TYR A 76 -16.57 -13.39 11.14
CA TYR A 76 -16.61 -14.55 10.26
C TYR A 76 -16.03 -14.24 8.85
N ALA A 77 -16.39 -13.09 8.28
CA ALA A 77 -15.86 -12.66 6.98
C ALA A 77 -14.37 -12.31 7.06
N ALA A 78 -13.94 -11.63 8.12
CA ALA A 78 -12.56 -11.25 8.39
C ALA A 78 -11.63 -12.46 8.57
N ALA A 79 -12.11 -13.54 9.18
CA ALA A 79 -11.32 -14.76 9.39
C ALA A 79 -10.80 -15.41 8.10
N ARG A 80 -11.35 -15.06 6.94
CA ARG A 80 -10.84 -15.49 5.62
C ARG A 80 -9.56 -14.77 5.21
N PHE A 81 -9.32 -13.60 5.79
CA PHE A 81 -8.15 -12.78 5.57
C PHE A 81 -7.19 -13.04 6.73
N ARG A 82 -6.42 -14.13 6.63
CA ARG A 82 -5.46 -14.49 7.69
C ARG A 82 -4.34 -13.46 7.71
N SER A 83 -4.26 -12.70 8.80
CA SER A 83 -3.08 -11.91 9.16
C SER A 83 -2.23 -12.69 10.16
N ARG A 84 -0.92 -12.40 10.17
CA ARG A 84 0.02 -12.96 11.15
C ARG A 84 0.00 -12.16 12.46
N ASP A 85 -0.39 -10.88 12.38
CA ASP A 85 -0.45 -9.96 13.51
C ASP A 85 -1.88 -9.76 14.01
N GLN A 86 -2.02 -9.67 15.33
CA GLN A 86 -3.31 -9.45 15.99
C GLN A 86 -3.82 -8.04 15.74
N ASP A 87 -2.93 -7.04 15.69
CA ASP A 87 -3.26 -5.64 15.42
C ASP A 87 -3.83 -5.47 14.01
N GLU A 88 -3.24 -6.13 13.01
CA GLU A 88 -3.75 -6.12 11.64
C GLU A 88 -5.14 -6.78 11.54
N MET A 89 -5.42 -7.79 12.37
CA MET A 89 -6.74 -8.42 12.42
C MET A 89 -7.81 -7.49 12.99
N GLU A 90 -7.46 -6.64 13.96
CA GLU A 90 -8.37 -5.64 14.51
C GLU A 90 -8.72 -4.58 13.45
N ASP A 91 -7.75 -4.12 12.68
CA ASP A 91 -7.97 -3.20 11.56
C ASP A 91 -8.88 -3.80 10.50
N ILE A 92 -8.68 -5.08 10.15
CA ILE A 92 -9.54 -5.80 9.20
C ILE A 92 -10.99 -5.86 9.73
N VAL A 93 -11.18 -6.11 11.02
CA VAL A 93 -12.52 -6.13 11.64
C VAL A 93 -13.15 -4.75 11.64
N GLN A 94 -12.40 -3.69 11.97
CA GLN A 94 -12.90 -2.31 11.92
C GLN A 94 -13.35 -1.91 10.51
N VAL A 95 -12.53 -2.19 9.51
CA VAL A 95 -12.88 -1.92 8.11
C VAL A 95 -14.07 -2.76 7.66
N GLY A 96 -14.11 -4.04 8.05
CA GLY A 96 -15.26 -4.90 7.80
C GLY A 96 -16.55 -4.35 8.43
N THR A 97 -16.45 -3.74 9.62
CA THR A 97 -17.59 -3.09 10.30
C THR A 97 -18.09 -1.88 9.50
N ILE A 98 -17.21 -1.11 8.86
CA ILE A 98 -17.64 -0.05 7.92
C ILE A 98 -18.45 -0.64 6.76
N GLY A 99 -18.03 -1.79 6.24
CA GLY A 99 -18.78 -2.53 5.23
C GLY A 99 -20.17 -2.98 5.70
N LEU A 100 -20.27 -3.47 6.96
CA LEU A 100 -21.53 -3.84 7.59
C LEU A 100 -22.47 -2.64 7.74
N ILE A 101 -21.96 -1.50 8.20
CA ILE A 101 -22.71 -0.24 8.33
C ILE A 101 -23.29 0.18 6.98
N LYS A 102 -22.47 0.19 5.92
CA LYS A 102 -22.93 0.49 4.56
C LYS A 102 -23.99 -0.48 4.06
N ALA A 103 -23.90 -1.74 4.47
CA ALA A 103 -24.91 -2.74 4.13
C ALA A 103 -26.23 -2.49 4.84
N ILE A 104 -26.19 -2.15 6.14
CA ILE A 104 -27.39 -1.81 6.94
C ILE A 104 -28.09 -0.59 6.34
N ASP A 105 -27.34 0.47 6.03
CA ASP A 105 -27.89 1.71 5.49
C ASP A 105 -28.50 1.56 4.07
N ARG A 106 -28.17 0.48 3.34
CA ARG A 106 -28.64 0.22 1.97
C ARG A 106 -29.57 -0.97 1.82
N PHE A 107 -29.83 -1.67 2.92
CA PHE A 107 -30.66 -2.86 2.87
C PHE A 107 -32.15 -2.48 2.80
N GLU A 108 -32.84 -3.09 1.83
CA GLU A 108 -34.29 -2.94 1.65
C GLU A 108 -34.95 -4.32 1.80
N LEU A 109 -35.92 -4.42 2.69
CA LEU A 109 -36.68 -5.67 2.96
C LEU A 109 -37.48 -6.18 1.75
N THR A 110 -37.79 -5.28 0.80
CA THR A 110 -38.54 -5.60 -0.43
C THR A 110 -37.78 -6.52 -1.37
N ARG A 111 -36.50 -6.73 -1.18
CA ARG A 111 -35.64 -7.51 -2.11
C ARG A 111 -35.72 -9.01 -1.95
N GLU A 112 -36.50 -9.56 -1.02
CA GLU A 112 -36.64 -10.99 -0.74
C GLU A 112 -35.31 -11.74 -0.52
N VAL A 113 -34.22 -11.03 -0.17
CA VAL A 113 -32.88 -11.59 0.07
C VAL A 113 -32.59 -11.51 1.56
N GLU A 114 -31.98 -12.55 2.11
CA GLU A 114 -31.49 -12.53 3.48
C GLU A 114 -30.43 -11.46 3.70
N PHE A 115 -30.53 -10.68 4.79
CA PHE A 115 -29.57 -9.64 5.12
C PHE A 115 -28.12 -10.16 5.16
N THR A 116 -27.90 -11.35 5.71
CA THR A 116 -26.56 -11.96 5.75
C THR A 116 -25.94 -12.14 4.37
N SER A 117 -26.75 -12.58 3.39
CA SER A 117 -26.28 -12.75 2.02
C SER A 117 -26.01 -11.42 1.32
N PHE A 118 -26.75 -10.37 1.67
CA PHE A 118 -26.55 -9.02 1.18
C PHE A 118 -25.32 -8.36 1.81
N ALA A 119 -25.11 -8.50 3.11
CA ALA A 119 -24.06 -7.81 3.86
C ALA A 119 -22.66 -8.37 3.58
N VAL A 120 -22.50 -9.69 3.41
CA VAL A 120 -21.18 -10.31 3.22
C VAL A 120 -20.41 -9.71 2.03
N PRO A 121 -20.97 -9.48 0.84
CA PRO A 121 -20.28 -8.81 -0.25
C PRO A 121 -19.79 -7.39 0.08
N TYR A 122 -20.56 -6.62 0.86
CA TYR A 122 -20.16 -5.28 1.31
C TYR A 122 -18.97 -5.35 2.28
N ILE A 123 -19.05 -6.22 3.27
CA ILE A 123 -17.98 -6.45 4.25
C ILE A 123 -16.69 -6.86 3.55
N VAL A 124 -16.75 -7.89 2.70
CA VAL A 124 -15.59 -8.40 1.95
C VAL A 124 -15.07 -7.34 0.96
N GLY A 125 -15.96 -6.55 0.38
CA GLY A 125 -15.61 -5.48 -0.54
C GLY A 125 -14.76 -4.39 0.12
N GLU A 126 -15.17 -3.92 1.32
CA GLU A 126 -14.40 -2.93 2.09
C GLU A 126 -13.06 -3.50 2.57
N ILE A 127 -13.02 -4.73 3.05
CA ILE A 127 -11.77 -5.39 3.45
C ILE A 127 -10.81 -5.49 2.25
N LYS A 128 -11.27 -5.93 1.09
CA LYS A 128 -10.45 -5.99 -0.13
C LYS A 128 -9.96 -4.61 -0.57
N ARG A 129 -10.80 -3.58 -0.39
CA ARG A 129 -10.44 -2.20 -0.69
C ARG A 129 -9.33 -1.72 0.23
N PHE A 130 -9.42 -2.00 1.53
CA PHE A 130 -8.38 -1.68 2.51
C PHE A 130 -7.03 -2.30 2.12
N PHE A 131 -6.99 -3.61 1.83
CA PHE A 131 -5.75 -4.26 1.37
C PHE A 131 -5.19 -3.67 0.08
N ARG A 132 -6.06 -3.24 -0.83
CA ARG A 132 -5.61 -2.61 -2.07
C ARG A 132 -5.04 -1.22 -1.85
N ASP A 133 -5.66 -0.43 -0.97
CA ASP A 133 -5.38 1.01 -0.86
C ASP A 133 -4.36 1.33 0.26
N THR A 134 -4.23 0.47 1.30
CA THR A 134 -3.49 0.80 2.53
C THR A 134 -2.37 -0.19 2.87
N SER A 135 -2.46 -1.46 2.48
CA SER A 135 -1.53 -2.51 2.94
C SER A 135 -0.20 -2.59 2.17
N TRP A 136 0.14 -1.58 1.38
CA TRP A 136 1.41 -1.55 0.67
C TRP A 136 2.45 -0.83 1.49
N ALA A 137 3.57 -1.49 1.80
CA ALA A 137 4.68 -0.89 2.54
C ALA A 137 5.35 0.25 1.74
N VAL A 138 5.32 0.18 0.41
CA VAL A 138 5.82 1.21 -0.50
C VAL A 138 4.72 1.60 -1.47
N HIS A 139 4.61 2.89 -1.78
CA HIS A 139 3.61 3.36 -2.76
C HIS A 139 3.86 2.76 -4.14
N VAL A 140 2.90 1.96 -4.63
CA VAL A 140 2.93 1.31 -5.94
C VAL A 140 1.78 1.83 -6.80
N PRO A 141 2.02 2.24 -8.06
CA PRO A 141 0.97 2.65 -8.98
C PRO A 141 -0.09 1.57 -9.18
N ARG A 142 -1.37 1.99 -9.29
CA ARG A 142 -2.52 1.09 -9.37
C ARG A 142 -2.39 0.04 -10.48
N ARG A 143 -1.86 0.43 -11.65
CA ARG A 143 -1.60 -0.51 -12.76
C ARG A 143 -0.75 -1.71 -12.33
N LEU A 144 0.29 -1.47 -11.53
CA LEU A 144 1.18 -2.54 -11.05
C LEU A 144 0.56 -3.36 -9.93
N GLN A 145 -0.31 -2.76 -9.10
CA GLN A 145 -1.09 -3.50 -8.10
C GLN A 145 -2.05 -4.49 -8.76
N GLU A 146 -2.73 -4.08 -9.82
CA GLU A 146 -3.63 -4.93 -10.60
C GLU A 146 -2.83 -6.02 -11.34
N ALA A 147 -1.73 -5.65 -11.99
CA ALA A 147 -0.83 -6.59 -12.67
C ALA A 147 -0.27 -7.67 -11.73
N ARG A 148 0.04 -7.34 -10.46
CA ARG A 148 0.46 -8.32 -9.44
C ARG A 148 -0.60 -9.39 -9.20
N ILE A 149 -1.88 -8.99 -9.09
CA ILE A 149 -2.98 -9.93 -8.83
C ILE A 149 -3.15 -10.88 -10.03
N GLU A 150 -3.05 -10.35 -11.25
CA GLU A 150 -3.11 -11.15 -12.47
C GLU A 150 -1.91 -12.06 -12.62
N LEU A 151 -0.71 -11.56 -12.29
CA LEU A 151 0.54 -12.34 -12.28
C LEU A 151 0.45 -13.53 -11.32
N ALA A 152 -0.11 -13.35 -10.12
CA ALA A 152 -0.28 -14.43 -9.16
C ALA A 152 -1.23 -15.51 -9.69
N LYS A 153 -2.35 -15.11 -10.33
CA LYS A 153 -3.30 -16.04 -10.95
C LYS A 153 -2.68 -16.79 -12.14
N ALA A 154 -2.00 -16.06 -13.02
CA ALA A 154 -1.32 -16.63 -14.20
C ALA A 154 -0.22 -17.61 -13.79
N THR A 155 0.52 -17.28 -12.73
CA THR A 155 1.57 -18.16 -12.19
C THR A 155 0.99 -19.48 -11.68
N GLU A 156 -0.11 -19.43 -10.91
CA GLU A 156 -0.76 -20.61 -10.36
C GLU A 156 -1.39 -21.47 -11.48
N GLU A 157 -2.03 -20.84 -12.47
CA GLU A 157 -2.61 -21.51 -13.62
C GLU A 157 -1.54 -22.24 -14.44
N LEU A 158 -0.44 -21.57 -14.77
CA LEU A 158 0.65 -22.19 -15.53
C LEU A 158 1.38 -23.26 -14.72
N ARG A 159 1.55 -23.04 -13.40
CA ARG A 159 2.15 -24.02 -12.52
C ARG A 159 1.35 -25.32 -12.50
N THR A 160 0.03 -25.22 -12.44
CA THR A 160 -0.87 -26.37 -12.48
C THR A 160 -0.81 -27.09 -13.83
N ARG A 161 -0.72 -26.34 -14.95
CA ARG A 161 -0.64 -26.91 -16.30
C ARG A 161 0.71 -27.56 -16.62
N LEU A 162 1.80 -26.91 -16.20
CA LEU A 162 3.17 -27.31 -16.58
C LEU A 162 3.83 -28.23 -15.56
N GLY A 163 3.32 -28.31 -14.32
CA GLY A 163 3.95 -29.04 -13.22
C GLY A 163 5.28 -28.44 -12.72
N ARG A 164 5.64 -27.22 -13.19
CA ARG A 164 6.85 -26.49 -12.82
C ARG A 164 6.58 -24.98 -12.73
N THR A 165 7.53 -24.24 -12.17
CA THR A 165 7.48 -22.76 -12.16
C THR A 165 7.52 -22.23 -13.59
N PRO A 166 6.58 -21.36 -14.00
CA PRO A 166 6.56 -20.75 -15.32
C PRO A 166 7.70 -19.74 -15.51
N THR A 167 8.17 -19.62 -16.74
CA THR A 167 9.12 -18.60 -17.16
C THR A 167 8.44 -17.24 -17.37
N THR A 168 9.22 -16.15 -17.36
CA THR A 168 8.72 -14.79 -17.63
C THR A 168 8.03 -14.71 -19.00
N ARG A 169 8.58 -15.39 -20.02
CA ARG A 169 8.01 -15.43 -21.36
C ARG A 169 6.66 -16.13 -21.42
N GLU A 170 6.50 -17.23 -20.67
CA GLU A 170 5.22 -17.96 -20.61
C GLU A 170 4.13 -17.14 -19.89
N LEU A 171 4.53 -16.41 -18.83
CA LEU A 171 3.65 -15.49 -18.13
C LEU A 171 3.24 -14.31 -19.02
N ALA A 172 4.19 -13.70 -19.73
CA ALA A 172 3.95 -12.62 -20.69
C ALA A 172 2.95 -13.03 -21.77
N ALA A 173 3.13 -14.23 -22.32
CA ALA A 173 2.22 -14.78 -23.33
C ALA A 173 0.79 -15.02 -22.78
N LEU A 174 0.65 -15.55 -21.56
CA LEU A 174 -0.67 -15.78 -20.94
C LEU A 174 -1.37 -14.48 -20.57
N MET A 175 -0.62 -13.50 -20.07
CA MET A 175 -1.16 -12.20 -19.62
C MET A 175 -1.32 -11.18 -20.75
N SER A 176 -0.85 -11.49 -21.96
CA SER A 176 -0.80 -10.55 -23.10
C SER A 176 -0.04 -9.26 -22.76
N LEU A 177 1.06 -9.37 -22.01
CA LEU A 177 1.97 -8.30 -21.61
C LEU A 177 3.35 -8.53 -22.24
N SER A 178 4.20 -7.49 -22.20
CA SER A 178 5.63 -7.64 -22.54
C SER A 178 6.39 -8.33 -21.41
N GLU A 179 7.57 -8.89 -21.71
CA GLU A 179 8.42 -9.49 -20.66
C GLU A 179 8.88 -8.45 -19.64
N GLU A 180 9.12 -7.20 -20.08
CA GLU A 180 9.48 -6.06 -19.23
C GLU A 180 8.36 -5.73 -18.26
N GLU A 181 7.09 -5.68 -18.71
CA GLU A 181 5.93 -5.42 -17.85
C GLU A 181 5.73 -6.52 -16.79
N VAL A 182 5.98 -7.77 -17.15
CA VAL A 182 5.95 -8.89 -16.19
C VAL A 182 7.06 -8.76 -15.14
N ILE A 183 8.28 -8.34 -15.56
CA ILE A 183 9.39 -8.10 -14.64
C ILE A 183 9.07 -6.93 -13.71
N GLU A 184 8.48 -5.84 -14.23
CA GLU A 184 8.05 -4.68 -13.44
C GLU A 184 6.98 -5.07 -12.40
N ALA A 185 5.96 -5.85 -12.80
CA ALA A 185 4.94 -6.37 -11.89
C ALA A 185 5.52 -7.28 -10.81
N ARG A 186 6.56 -8.06 -11.14
CA ARG A 186 7.27 -8.92 -10.20
C ARG A 186 8.08 -8.10 -9.19
N LYS A 187 8.78 -7.06 -9.63
CA LYS A 187 9.48 -6.10 -8.75
C LYS A 187 8.49 -5.40 -7.82
N ALA A 188 7.36 -4.94 -8.35
CA ALA A 188 6.31 -4.31 -7.57
C ALA A 188 5.75 -5.24 -6.47
N SER A 189 5.72 -6.56 -6.72
CA SER A 189 5.27 -7.54 -5.71
C SER A 189 6.11 -7.53 -4.43
N ASN A 190 7.39 -7.21 -4.53
CA ASN A 190 8.29 -7.10 -3.39
C ASN A 190 8.03 -5.85 -2.53
N GLY A 191 7.40 -4.82 -3.10
CA GLY A 191 7.01 -3.60 -2.37
C GLY A 191 5.78 -3.77 -1.48
N TYR A 192 5.17 -4.96 -1.45
CA TYR A 192 4.02 -5.23 -0.58
C TYR A 192 4.42 -5.41 0.88
N ASN A 193 5.55 -6.08 1.14
CA ASN A 193 6.09 -6.29 2.49
C ASN A 193 7.41 -5.55 2.65
N SER A 194 7.63 -4.94 3.80
CA SER A 194 8.93 -4.44 4.25
C SER A 194 9.53 -5.41 5.26
N SER A 195 10.86 -5.50 5.27
CA SER A 195 11.60 -6.20 6.31
C SER A 195 12.38 -5.19 7.13
N SER A 196 12.52 -5.41 8.44
CA SER A 196 13.36 -4.56 9.27
C SER A 196 14.82 -4.75 8.88
N LEU A 197 15.56 -3.66 8.76
CA LEU A 197 17.01 -3.71 8.57
C LEU A 197 17.73 -4.21 9.83
N ASP A 198 17.13 -4.02 11.00
CA ASP A 198 17.65 -4.52 12.28
C ASP A 198 17.22 -5.97 12.58
N ALA A 199 16.53 -6.63 11.64
CA ALA A 199 16.18 -8.03 11.82
C ALA A 199 17.45 -8.88 11.91
N ALA A 200 17.62 -9.59 13.03
CA ALA A 200 18.70 -10.54 13.19
C ALA A 200 18.57 -11.66 12.15
N LEU A 201 19.61 -11.89 11.41
CA LEU A 201 19.70 -13.04 10.50
C LEU A 201 19.98 -14.27 11.37
N THR A 202 18.92 -15.07 11.56
CA THR A 202 19.04 -16.33 12.32
C THR A 202 20.02 -17.27 11.62
N ALA A 203 21.01 -17.70 12.38
CA ALA A 203 22.15 -18.48 11.95
C ALA A 203 21.78 -19.91 11.55
N ASP A 204 21.10 -20.13 10.44
CA ASP A 204 21.07 -21.46 9.79
C ASP A 204 22.29 -21.66 8.85
N ASP A 205 23.05 -20.58 8.59
CA ASP A 205 24.25 -20.57 7.73
C ASP A 205 25.55 -20.14 8.44
N GLY A 206 25.68 -20.31 9.77
CA GLY A 206 26.94 -20.10 10.49
C GLY A 206 27.33 -18.63 10.71
N ALA A 207 26.41 -17.69 10.58
CA ALA A 207 26.63 -16.32 10.97
C ALA A 207 26.50 -16.17 12.50
N ASP A 208 27.41 -15.39 13.10
CA ASP A 208 27.36 -15.01 14.50
C ASP A 208 26.03 -14.33 14.80
N GLY A 209 25.34 -14.70 15.87
CA GLY A 209 23.95 -14.30 16.16
C GLY A 209 23.66 -12.80 16.36
N ASP A 210 24.64 -11.94 16.12
CA ASP A 210 24.57 -10.48 16.22
C ASP A 210 24.53 -9.76 14.86
N THR A 211 24.56 -10.49 13.74
CA THR A 211 24.57 -9.89 12.40
C THR A 211 23.16 -9.50 11.97
N VAL A 212 22.97 -8.25 11.61
CA VAL A 212 21.69 -7.72 11.13
C VAL A 212 21.68 -7.57 9.61
N LEU A 213 20.49 -7.50 9.00
CA LEU A 213 20.35 -7.33 7.55
C LEU A 213 21.04 -6.06 7.05
N ALA A 214 21.10 -5.00 7.86
CA ALA A 214 21.79 -3.75 7.54
C ALA A 214 23.28 -3.93 7.25
N ASP A 215 23.94 -4.91 7.89
CA ASP A 215 25.38 -5.16 7.72
C ASP A 215 25.73 -5.68 6.32
N PHE A 216 24.74 -6.20 5.58
CA PHE A 216 24.92 -6.68 4.20
C PHE A 216 24.57 -5.64 3.14
N ILE A 217 24.04 -4.50 3.54
CA ILE A 217 23.69 -3.42 2.63
C ILE A 217 24.83 -2.40 2.69
N GLY A 218 25.68 -2.43 1.66
CA GLY A 218 26.78 -1.49 1.50
C GLY A 218 26.47 -0.42 0.45
N GLU A 219 27.24 0.63 0.47
CA GLU A 219 27.30 1.63 -0.60
C GLU A 219 28.68 1.56 -1.27
N ASP A 220 28.73 1.88 -2.56
CA ASP A 220 30.00 2.06 -3.25
C ASP A 220 30.72 3.26 -2.61
N ASP A 221 31.95 3.03 -2.11
CA ASP A 221 32.76 4.09 -1.53
C ASP A 221 33.44 4.92 -2.64
N PRO A 222 32.95 6.14 -2.91
CA PRO A 222 33.54 6.99 -3.95
C PRO A 222 35.00 7.36 -3.66
N SER A 223 35.47 7.18 -2.41
CA SER A 223 36.88 7.43 -2.05
C SER A 223 37.81 6.41 -2.69
N LEU A 224 37.35 5.21 -3.03
CA LEU A 224 38.17 4.21 -3.72
C LEU A 224 38.47 4.64 -5.17
N GLU A 225 37.51 5.18 -5.89
CA GLU A 225 37.72 5.71 -7.23
C GLU A 225 38.73 6.89 -7.18
N LEU A 226 38.65 7.75 -6.16
CA LEU A 226 39.59 8.84 -5.96
C LEU A 226 41.02 8.35 -5.71
N VAL A 227 41.23 7.22 -5.03
CA VAL A 227 42.55 6.63 -4.82
C VAL A 227 43.14 6.19 -6.16
N ASP A 228 42.38 5.51 -7.02
CA ASP A 228 42.80 5.07 -8.32
C ASP A 228 43.11 6.27 -9.24
N ASP A 229 42.24 7.29 -9.21
CA ASP A 229 42.45 8.54 -9.94
C ASP A 229 43.74 9.25 -9.51
N PHE A 230 44.02 9.34 -8.20
CA PHE A 230 45.25 9.93 -7.69
C PHE A 230 46.48 9.12 -8.10
N GLN A 231 46.43 7.80 -7.99
CA GLN A 231 47.54 6.94 -8.40
C GLN A 231 47.86 7.07 -9.90
N SER A 232 46.81 7.17 -10.72
CA SER A 232 46.98 7.36 -12.18
C SER A 232 47.42 8.77 -12.56
N LEU A 233 47.02 9.80 -11.84
CA LEU A 233 47.33 11.20 -12.08
C LEU A 233 48.73 11.60 -11.60
N ALA A 234 49.22 11.01 -10.48
CA ALA A 234 50.50 11.39 -9.88
C ALA A 234 51.70 11.30 -10.81
N PRO A 235 51.91 10.22 -11.57
CA PRO A 235 53.04 10.14 -12.56
C PRO A 235 52.91 11.17 -13.66
N LEU A 236 51.71 11.47 -14.16
CA LEU A 236 51.45 12.45 -15.20
C LEU A 236 51.76 13.89 -14.74
N ILE A 237 51.47 14.21 -13.47
CA ILE A 237 51.83 15.49 -12.85
C ILE A 237 53.38 15.57 -12.68
N ALA A 238 54.02 14.47 -12.33
CA ALA A 238 55.50 14.43 -12.21
C ALA A 238 56.22 14.69 -13.52
N GLU A 239 55.61 14.34 -14.67
CA GLU A 239 56.15 14.62 -16.01
C GLU A 239 55.99 16.07 -16.47
N LEU A 240 55.19 16.88 -15.77
CA LEU A 240 55.05 18.30 -16.10
C LEU A 240 56.33 19.06 -15.74
N ASP A 241 56.68 20.11 -16.53
CA ASP A 241 57.75 21.02 -16.15
C ASP A 241 57.40 21.82 -14.90
N GLU A 242 58.42 22.35 -14.24
CA GLU A 242 58.24 23.05 -12.96
C GLU A 242 57.27 24.24 -13.07
N ARG A 243 57.30 24.96 -14.19
CA ARG A 243 56.36 26.06 -14.45
C ARG A 243 54.93 25.60 -14.61
N GLN A 244 54.70 24.51 -15.34
CA GLN A 244 53.39 23.92 -15.55
C GLN A 244 52.81 23.39 -14.22
N ARG A 245 53.64 22.72 -13.41
CA ARG A 245 53.28 22.17 -12.12
C ARG A 245 52.87 23.32 -11.12
N ARG A 246 53.64 24.42 -11.15
CA ARG A 246 53.31 25.61 -10.33
C ARG A 246 51.98 26.25 -10.77
N ILE A 247 51.68 26.34 -12.05
CA ILE A 247 50.41 26.86 -12.55
C ILE A 247 49.23 26.01 -12.11
N ILE A 248 49.35 24.68 -12.19
CA ILE A 248 48.31 23.75 -11.73
C ILE A 248 48.13 23.83 -10.23
N HIS A 249 49.23 23.90 -9.45
CA HIS A 249 49.15 24.07 -8.00
C HIS A 249 48.42 25.36 -7.60
N MET A 250 48.84 26.50 -8.20
CA MET A 250 48.18 27.80 -7.94
C MET A 250 46.67 27.75 -8.32
N ARG A 251 46.33 27.07 -9.40
CA ARG A 251 44.95 27.05 -9.87
C ARG A 251 44.02 26.11 -9.07
N PHE A 252 44.47 24.90 -8.70
CA PHE A 252 43.63 23.84 -8.16
C PHE A 252 43.86 23.60 -6.64
N VAL A 253 45.02 23.96 -6.11
CA VAL A 253 45.31 23.81 -4.68
C VAL A 253 45.17 25.16 -3.96
N GLU A 254 45.71 26.25 -4.54
CA GLU A 254 45.59 27.59 -3.96
C GLU A 254 44.32 28.33 -4.45
N GLU A 255 43.56 27.77 -5.36
CA GLU A 255 42.28 28.29 -5.91
C GLU A 255 42.41 29.69 -6.54
N ARG A 256 43.60 30.09 -7.00
CA ARG A 256 43.84 31.42 -7.56
C ARG A 256 43.13 31.62 -8.91
N THR A 257 42.72 32.84 -9.16
CA THR A 257 42.18 33.24 -10.45
C THR A 257 43.30 33.32 -11.53
N GLN A 258 42.96 33.14 -12.79
CA GLN A 258 43.92 33.22 -13.91
C GLN A 258 44.61 34.61 -13.97
N ALA A 259 43.95 35.67 -13.53
CA ALA A 259 44.53 37.01 -13.49
C ALA A 259 45.64 37.10 -12.40
N GLN A 260 45.37 36.60 -11.18
CA GLN A 260 46.36 36.54 -10.10
C GLN A 260 47.58 35.66 -10.47
N ILE A 261 47.32 34.52 -11.10
CA ILE A 261 48.43 33.66 -11.62
C ILE A 261 49.25 34.41 -12.67
N GLY A 262 48.58 35.16 -13.53
CA GLY A 262 49.26 35.99 -14.55
C GLY A 262 50.12 37.09 -13.93
N GLU A 263 49.64 37.76 -12.93
CA GLU A 263 50.36 38.79 -12.16
C GLU A 263 51.60 38.20 -11.50
N GLU A 264 51.48 37.06 -10.80
CA GLU A 264 52.60 36.41 -10.12
C GLU A 264 53.70 35.91 -11.09
N LEU A 265 53.27 35.40 -12.25
CA LEU A 265 54.20 34.86 -13.25
C LEU A 265 54.68 35.92 -14.31
N GLY A 266 54.19 37.15 -14.22
CA GLY A 266 54.53 38.21 -15.16
C GLY A 266 54.03 37.99 -16.56
N ILE A 267 52.87 37.32 -16.76
CA ILE A 267 52.27 36.99 -18.05
C ILE A 267 50.78 37.38 -18.10
N SER A 268 50.26 37.53 -19.31
CA SER A 268 48.84 37.90 -19.43
C SER A 268 47.89 36.76 -19.00
N GLN A 269 46.72 37.11 -18.46
CA GLN A 269 45.67 36.19 -18.10
C GLN A 269 45.29 35.25 -19.28
N MET A 270 45.23 35.74 -20.52
CA MET A 270 44.95 34.95 -21.70
C MET A 270 46.02 33.88 -21.98
N HIS A 271 47.27 34.18 -21.63
CA HIS A 271 48.38 33.24 -21.77
C HIS A 271 48.26 32.14 -20.68
N VAL A 272 47.92 32.49 -19.45
CA VAL A 272 47.62 31.53 -18.36
C VAL A 272 46.52 30.61 -18.76
N SER A 273 45.39 31.15 -19.31
CA SER A 273 44.24 30.34 -19.77
C SER A 273 44.64 29.29 -20.79
N ARG A 274 45.45 29.70 -21.80
CA ARG A 274 45.93 28.77 -22.84
C ARG A 274 46.89 27.71 -22.27
N LEU A 275 47.73 28.06 -21.31
CA LEU A 275 48.62 27.11 -20.65
C LEU A 275 47.81 26.07 -19.86
N ILE A 276 46.87 26.51 -19.01
CA ILE A 276 46.00 25.60 -18.25
C ILE A 276 45.26 24.65 -19.18
N THR A 277 44.63 25.15 -20.23
CA THR A 277 43.91 24.32 -21.21
C THR A 277 44.83 23.26 -21.84
N ARG A 278 46.06 23.63 -22.20
CA ARG A 278 47.06 22.72 -22.77
C ARG A 278 47.50 21.64 -21.78
N ILE A 279 47.74 22.03 -20.51
CA ILE A 279 48.15 21.10 -19.46
C ILE A 279 47.01 20.11 -19.17
N ILE A 280 45.79 20.57 -18.99
CA ILE A 280 44.62 19.70 -18.75
C ILE A 280 44.42 18.74 -19.90
N LYS A 281 44.56 19.22 -21.15
CA LYS A 281 44.45 18.34 -22.33
C LYS A 281 45.52 17.25 -22.33
N ARG A 282 46.78 17.58 -21.97
CA ARG A 282 47.87 16.60 -21.84
C ARG A 282 47.58 15.56 -20.77
N LEU A 283 47.17 15.99 -19.57
CA LEU A 283 46.79 15.10 -18.44
C LEU A 283 45.63 14.18 -18.82
N ARG A 284 44.60 14.73 -19.45
CA ARG A 284 43.44 13.94 -19.92
C ARG A 284 43.83 12.89 -20.94
N THR A 285 44.71 13.26 -21.89
CA THR A 285 45.17 12.29 -22.89
C THR A 285 45.97 11.17 -22.25
N GLY A 286 46.81 11.48 -21.25
CA GLY A 286 47.59 10.46 -20.53
C GLY A 286 46.70 9.54 -19.67
N LEU A 287 45.66 10.06 -19.04
CA LEU A 287 44.71 9.24 -18.24
C LEU A 287 43.83 8.31 -19.12
N LEU A 288 43.55 8.74 -20.36
CA LEU A 288 42.71 7.95 -21.30
C LEU A 288 43.53 7.02 -22.19
N ASP A 289 44.84 7.03 -22.07
CA ASP A 289 45.72 6.16 -22.86
C ASP A 289 45.79 4.77 -22.23
N PRO A 290 45.27 3.71 -22.88
CA PRO A 290 45.25 2.35 -22.35
C PRO A 290 46.63 1.73 -22.12
N ALA A 291 47.70 2.42 -22.48
CA ALA A 291 49.09 1.94 -22.27
C ALA A 291 49.67 2.30 -20.88
N VAL A 292 48.91 3.05 -20.05
CA VAL A 292 49.33 3.52 -18.70
C VAL A 292 48.45 2.93 -17.59
N ALA A 293 47.42 2.17 -17.94
CA ALA A 293 46.52 1.49 -17.00
C ALA A 293 47.04 0.11 -16.55
#